data_d0d957c06a8704e443b04e9c40ac0ec9
#
_entry.id   d0d957c06a8704e443b04e9c40ac0ec9
#
_cell.length_a   1.000
_cell.length_b   1.000
_cell.length_c   1.000
_cell.angle_alpha   90.00
_cell.angle_beta   90.00
_cell.angle_gamma   90.00
#
_symmetry.space_group_name_H-M   'P 1'
#
loop_
_entity.id
_entity.type
_entity.pdbx_description
1 polymer ?
#
loop_
_entity_poly.entity_id
_entity_poly.type
_entity_poly.pdbx_seq_one_letter_code
_entity_poly.pdbx_strand_id
1 'polypeptide(L)'
;VAALIDDWSRDYDPVKSTLILAHLRRDVRTLNDMARATLVSRGIVGTGHDFRTEDGERRFAAGDQIVFLRNEGSLGVKNGMIGRVIEAAPGRFTADVGEGSDRRRVAVDQRFYRNVDHGYATTIHK
;
A
#
# COMPACT_ATOMS: atom_id res chain seq x y z
N VAL A 1 4.47 14.54 13.63
CA VAL A 1 4.25 13.65 12.48
C VAL A 1 5.57 13.25 11.85
N ALA A 2 6.47 14.21 11.63
CA ALA A 2 7.77 13.88 11.04
C ALA A 2 8.59 12.91 11.91
N ALA A 3 8.56 13.08 13.23
CA ALA A 3 9.27 12.19 14.14
C ALA A 3 8.70 10.76 14.10
N LEU A 4 7.38 10.65 14.00
CA LEU A 4 6.72 9.35 13.88
C LEU A 4 7.18 8.61 12.61
N ILE A 5 7.25 9.31 11.49
CA ILE A 5 7.67 8.72 10.23
C ILE A 5 9.15 8.35 10.27
N ASP A 6 9.99 9.19 10.88
CA ASP A 6 11.42 8.88 11.03
C ASP A 6 11.64 7.60 11.84
N ASP A 7 10.94 7.48 12.98
CA ASP A 7 11.06 6.30 13.82
C ASP A 7 10.57 5.06 13.09
N TRP A 8 9.42 5.16 12.43
CA TRP A 8 8.86 4.05 11.66
C TRP A 8 9.81 3.62 10.54
N SER A 9 10.40 4.57 9.80
CA SER A 9 11.22 4.24 8.64
C SER A 9 12.55 3.62 9.03
N ARG A 10 13.08 3.91 10.22
CA ARG A 10 14.32 3.28 10.68
C ARG A 10 14.13 1.80 10.98
N ASP A 11 12.93 1.44 11.43
CA ASP A 11 12.61 0.05 11.77
C ASP A 11 11.91 -0.68 10.64
N TYR A 12 11.68 0.01 9.51
CA TYR A 12 10.95 -0.58 8.42
C TYR A 12 11.69 -1.75 7.79
N ASP A 13 11.01 -2.88 7.69
CA ASP A 13 11.53 -4.09 7.07
C ASP A 13 10.72 -4.39 5.80
N PRO A 14 11.33 -4.32 4.60
CA PRO A 14 10.61 -4.59 3.35
C PRO A 14 10.03 -6.01 3.27
N VAL A 15 10.52 -6.93 4.08
CA VAL A 15 10.02 -8.32 4.09
C VAL A 15 8.79 -8.46 4.97
N LYS A 16 8.63 -7.59 5.97
CA LYS A 16 7.52 -7.63 6.92
C LYS A 16 6.57 -6.48 6.66
N SER A 17 5.27 -6.74 6.82
CA SER A 17 4.27 -5.67 6.75
C SER A 17 4.24 -4.93 8.07
N THR A 18 4.41 -3.60 8.01
CA THR A 18 4.33 -2.74 9.19
C THR A 18 3.32 -1.64 8.91
N LEU A 19 2.55 -1.27 9.93
CA LEU A 19 1.47 -0.29 9.79
C LEU A 19 1.68 0.90 10.72
N ILE A 20 1.34 2.07 10.23
CA ILE A 20 1.22 3.30 11.00
C ILE A 20 -0.26 3.51 11.28
N LEU A 21 -0.63 3.65 12.56
CA LEU A 21 -2.03 3.82 12.94
C LEU A 21 -2.38 5.29 13.08
N ALA A 22 -3.54 5.67 12.56
CA ALA A 22 -4.00 7.06 12.58
C ALA A 22 -5.48 7.11 13.01
N HIS A 23 -5.88 8.21 13.66
CA HIS A 23 -7.24 8.37 14.16
C HIS A 23 -8.21 8.90 13.11
N LEU A 24 -7.73 9.71 12.16
CA LEU A 24 -8.56 10.37 11.16
C LEU A 24 -8.13 9.97 9.76
N ARG A 25 -9.09 9.89 8.83
CA ARG A 25 -8.81 9.54 7.44
C ARG A 25 -7.82 10.49 6.76
N ARG A 26 -7.94 11.80 7.06
CA ARG A 26 -7.02 12.79 6.48
C ARG A 26 -5.58 12.55 6.95
N ASP A 27 -5.41 12.04 8.18
CA ASP A 27 -4.09 11.71 8.68
C ASP A 27 -3.51 10.49 7.97
N VAL A 28 -4.37 9.54 7.60
CA VAL A 28 -3.94 8.38 6.82
C VAL A 28 -3.32 8.81 5.50
N ARG A 29 -3.97 9.73 4.78
CA ARG A 29 -3.43 10.20 3.49
C ARG A 29 -2.07 10.88 3.68
N THR A 30 -2.00 11.79 4.65
CA THR A 30 -0.76 12.50 4.94
C THR A 30 0.35 11.54 5.35
N LEU A 31 0.04 10.60 6.25
CA LEU A 31 1.03 9.64 6.73
C LEU A 31 1.49 8.70 5.63
N ASN A 32 0.59 8.25 4.77
CA ASN A 32 0.97 7.43 3.62
C ASN A 32 1.90 8.18 2.67
N ASP A 33 1.59 9.44 2.39
CA ASP A 33 2.41 10.26 1.51
C ASP A 33 3.81 10.47 2.09
N MET A 34 3.89 10.77 3.39
CA MET A 34 5.17 11.00 4.06
C MET A 34 5.98 9.71 4.16
N ALA A 35 5.33 8.61 4.50
CA ALA A 35 6.01 7.32 4.61
C ALA A 35 6.60 6.91 3.26
N ARG A 36 5.80 7.01 2.21
CA ARG A 36 6.26 6.65 0.87
C ARG A 36 7.39 7.56 0.40
N ALA A 37 7.26 8.86 0.60
CA ALA A 37 8.31 9.81 0.22
C ALA A 37 9.64 9.48 0.91
N THR A 38 9.58 9.07 2.18
CA THR A 38 10.76 8.68 2.93
C THR A 38 11.40 7.42 2.32
N LEU A 39 10.59 6.42 1.99
CA LEU A 39 11.11 5.19 1.38
C LEU A 39 11.69 5.43 -0.01
N VAL A 40 11.07 6.31 -0.80
CA VAL A 40 11.60 6.70 -2.11
C VAL A 40 12.94 7.41 -1.93
N SER A 41 13.03 8.35 -1.00
CA SER A 41 14.28 9.08 -0.78
C SER A 41 15.41 8.19 -0.29
N ARG A 42 15.08 7.10 0.40
CA ARG A 42 16.06 6.11 0.86
C ARG A 42 16.39 5.04 -0.16
N GLY A 43 15.74 5.09 -1.33
CA GLY A 43 15.95 4.10 -2.38
C GLY A 43 15.37 2.72 -2.11
N ILE A 44 14.46 2.61 -1.12
CA ILE A 44 13.80 1.34 -0.79
C ILE A 44 12.68 1.04 -1.77
N VAL A 45 11.97 2.09 -2.21
CA VAL A 45 10.86 2.00 -3.17
C VAL A 45 11.14 2.99 -4.29
N GLY A 46 10.87 2.61 -5.52
CA GLY A 46 10.99 3.51 -6.66
C GLY A 46 9.82 4.47 -6.76
N THR A 47 9.88 5.43 -7.69
CA THR A 47 8.78 6.38 -7.90
C THR A 47 7.55 5.69 -8.47
N GLY A 48 7.74 4.66 -9.28
CA GLY A 48 6.64 3.81 -9.75
C GLY A 48 5.90 4.33 -10.96
N HIS A 49 4.67 3.85 -11.10
CA HIS A 49 3.80 4.14 -12.23
C HIS A 49 2.43 4.60 -11.75
N ASP A 50 1.76 5.41 -12.56
CA ASP A 50 0.46 5.92 -12.24
C ASP A 50 -0.60 4.81 -12.21
N PHE A 51 -1.51 4.93 -11.27
CA PHE A 51 -2.65 4.04 -11.10
C PHE A 51 -3.82 4.86 -10.60
N ARG A 52 -4.98 4.72 -11.23
CA ARG A 52 -6.16 5.47 -10.79
C ARG A 52 -6.94 4.65 -9.77
N THR A 53 -6.92 5.12 -8.54
CA THR A 53 -7.71 4.53 -7.47
C THR A 53 -9.07 5.23 -7.38
N GLU A 54 -9.98 4.70 -6.54
CA GLU A 54 -11.27 5.36 -6.28
C GLU A 54 -11.09 6.73 -5.64
N ASP A 55 -10.02 6.94 -4.90
CA ASP A 55 -9.76 8.20 -4.20
C ASP A 55 -8.83 9.14 -4.97
N GLY A 56 -8.51 8.83 -6.21
CA GLY A 56 -7.65 9.64 -7.06
C GLY A 56 -6.44 8.89 -7.57
N GLU A 57 -5.55 9.59 -8.23
CA GLU A 57 -4.36 8.97 -8.76
C GLU A 57 -3.31 8.74 -7.69
N ARG A 58 -2.62 7.62 -7.81
CA ARG A 58 -1.52 7.23 -6.95
C ARG A 58 -0.38 6.68 -7.79
N ARG A 59 0.78 6.55 -7.21
CA ARG A 59 1.90 5.88 -7.87
C ARG A 59 2.25 4.63 -7.07
N PHE A 60 2.41 3.53 -7.77
CA PHE A 60 2.81 2.26 -7.16
C PHE A 60 4.10 1.76 -7.82
N ALA A 61 4.98 1.24 -7.01
CA ALA A 61 6.24 0.65 -7.45
C ALA A 61 6.47 -0.67 -6.72
N ALA A 62 7.33 -1.49 -7.26
CA ALA A 62 7.74 -2.72 -6.58
C ALA A 62 8.25 -2.36 -5.18
N GLY A 63 7.80 -3.09 -4.18
CA GLY A 63 8.13 -2.84 -2.78
C GLY A 63 7.10 -2.03 -2.03
N ASP A 64 6.17 -1.34 -2.71
CA ASP A 64 5.14 -0.58 -2.02
C ASP A 64 4.21 -1.48 -1.22
N GLN A 65 3.83 -1.01 -0.04
CA GLN A 65 2.82 -1.66 0.80
C GLN A 65 1.47 -1.04 0.46
N ILE A 66 0.48 -1.89 0.21
CA ILE A 66 -0.86 -1.46 -0.21
C ILE A 66 -1.91 -2.09 0.68
N VAL A 67 -3.10 -1.47 0.66
CA VAL A 67 -4.28 -1.98 1.36
C VAL A 67 -5.42 -2.11 0.36
N PHE A 68 -6.15 -3.23 0.44
CA PHE A 68 -7.37 -3.42 -0.33
C PHE A 68 -8.55 -2.88 0.48
N LEU A 69 -9.39 -2.10 -0.17
CA LEU A 69 -10.45 -1.35 0.52
C LEU A 69 -11.85 -1.88 0.22
N ARG A 70 -11.95 -2.97 -0.53
CA ARG A 70 -13.22 -3.58 -0.89
C ARG A 70 -13.04 -5.06 -1.16
N ASN A 71 -14.01 -5.86 -0.71
CA ASN A 71 -14.01 -7.28 -1.00
C ASN A 71 -14.18 -7.51 -2.51
N GLU A 72 -13.39 -8.41 -3.06
CA GLU A 72 -13.52 -8.81 -4.45
C GLU A 72 -13.18 -10.30 -4.57
N GLY A 73 -14.21 -11.13 -4.73
CA GLY A 73 -14.04 -12.58 -4.76
C GLY A 73 -13.19 -13.07 -5.92
N SER A 74 -13.29 -12.43 -7.08
CA SER A 74 -12.52 -12.84 -8.26
C SER A 74 -11.02 -12.65 -8.07
N LEU A 75 -10.62 -11.71 -7.20
CA LEU A 75 -9.21 -11.47 -6.86
C LEU A 75 -8.81 -12.19 -5.57
N GLY A 76 -9.78 -12.68 -4.83
CA GLY A 76 -9.51 -13.29 -3.53
C GLY A 76 -9.07 -12.30 -2.46
N VAL A 77 -9.50 -11.05 -2.56
CA VAL A 77 -9.11 -10.00 -1.60
C VAL A 77 -10.31 -9.54 -0.79
N LYS A 78 -10.03 -9.06 0.42
CA LYS A 78 -11.03 -8.52 1.34
C LYS A 78 -10.61 -7.14 1.81
N ASN A 79 -11.60 -6.34 2.18
CA ASN A 79 -11.38 -5.02 2.75
C ASN A 79 -10.46 -5.11 3.97
N GLY A 80 -9.41 -4.32 3.98
CA GLY A 80 -8.41 -4.29 5.04
C GLY A 80 -7.20 -5.19 4.81
N MET A 81 -7.22 -6.01 3.79
CA MET A 81 -6.10 -6.88 3.47
C MET A 81 -4.90 -6.06 3.01
N ILE A 82 -3.73 -6.43 3.51
CA ILE A 82 -2.47 -5.76 3.15
C ILE A 82 -1.75 -6.60 2.11
N GLY A 83 -1.14 -5.93 1.14
CA GLY A 83 -0.31 -6.57 0.14
C GLY A 83 0.98 -5.81 -0.07
N ARG A 84 1.89 -6.41 -0.82
CA ARG A 84 3.13 -5.78 -1.22
C ARG A 84 3.29 -5.91 -2.71
N VAL A 85 3.50 -4.79 -3.39
CA VAL A 85 3.66 -4.76 -4.84
C VAL A 85 4.96 -5.46 -5.21
N ILE A 86 4.88 -6.40 -6.15
CA ILE A 86 6.04 -7.12 -6.70
C ILE A 86 6.55 -6.42 -7.94
N GLU A 87 5.63 -6.04 -8.81
CA GLU A 87 5.94 -5.27 -10.01
C GLU A 87 4.78 -4.37 -10.37
N ALA A 88 5.07 -3.27 -11.04
CA ALA A 88 4.07 -2.29 -11.42
C ALA A 88 4.30 -1.82 -12.85
N ALA A 89 3.21 -1.41 -13.49
CA ALA A 89 3.21 -0.80 -14.82
C ALA A 89 2.10 0.26 -14.82
N PRO A 90 2.05 1.14 -15.82
CA PRO A 90 0.97 2.13 -15.85
C PRO A 90 -0.41 1.47 -15.80
N GLY A 91 -1.21 1.84 -14.81
CA GLY A 91 -2.58 1.36 -14.64
C GLY A 91 -2.76 -0.05 -14.10
N ARG A 92 -1.68 -0.71 -13.70
CA ARG A 92 -1.77 -2.07 -13.15
C ARG A 92 -0.56 -2.43 -12.31
N PHE A 93 -0.75 -3.43 -11.45
CA PHE A 93 0.36 -3.98 -10.67
C PHE A 93 0.05 -5.41 -10.26
N THR A 94 1.08 -6.13 -9.82
CA THR A 94 0.95 -7.44 -9.19
C THR A 94 1.45 -7.32 -7.77
N ALA A 95 0.72 -7.90 -6.82
CA ALA A 95 1.07 -7.84 -5.41
C ALA A 95 1.01 -9.21 -4.76
N ASP A 96 1.88 -9.43 -3.77
CA ASP A 96 1.78 -10.59 -2.88
C ASP A 96 0.81 -10.23 -1.76
N VAL A 97 -0.12 -11.14 -1.47
CA VAL A 97 -1.07 -11.00 -0.36
C VAL A 97 -1.08 -12.29 0.46
N GLY A 98 -1.51 -12.17 1.72
CA GLY A 98 -1.60 -13.33 2.59
C GLY A 98 -0.28 -13.64 3.27
N GLU A 99 -0.32 -14.70 4.08
CA GLU A 99 0.83 -15.14 4.86
C GLU A 99 0.99 -16.65 4.79
N GLY A 100 2.22 -17.13 4.93
CA GLY A 100 2.50 -18.55 4.99
C GLY A 100 1.98 -19.29 3.77
N SER A 101 1.20 -20.35 4.01
CA SER A 101 0.66 -21.18 2.93
C SER A 101 -0.46 -20.49 2.15
N ASP A 102 -1.04 -19.42 2.70
CA ASP A 102 -2.08 -18.64 2.01
C ASP A 102 -1.51 -17.53 1.14
N ARG A 103 -0.21 -17.41 1.09
CA ARG A 103 0.45 -16.39 0.29
C ARG A 103 0.20 -16.62 -1.19
N ARG A 104 -0.22 -15.58 -1.88
CA ARG A 104 -0.50 -15.68 -3.32
C ARG A 104 -0.29 -14.34 -3.99
N ARG A 105 -0.19 -14.38 -5.31
CA ARG A 105 -0.08 -13.19 -6.12
C ARG A 105 -1.44 -12.79 -6.66
N VAL A 106 -1.68 -11.48 -6.67
CA VAL A 106 -2.92 -10.90 -7.18
C VAL A 106 -2.55 -9.85 -8.21
N ALA A 107 -3.12 -9.97 -9.40
CA ALA A 107 -2.95 -8.98 -10.46
C ALA A 107 -4.10 -7.98 -10.37
N VAL A 108 -3.77 -6.70 -10.27
CA VAL A 108 -4.75 -5.62 -10.12
C VAL A 108 -4.63 -4.69 -11.32
N ASP A 109 -5.77 -4.42 -11.98
CA ASP A 109 -5.87 -3.55 -13.14
C ASP A 109 -6.93 -2.48 -12.85
N GLN A 110 -6.57 -1.20 -13.01
CA GLN A 110 -7.47 -0.09 -12.71
C GLN A 110 -8.78 -0.12 -13.50
N ARG A 111 -8.84 -0.85 -14.61
CA ARG A 111 -10.07 -0.98 -15.38
C ARG A 111 -11.11 -1.84 -14.66
N PHE A 112 -10.68 -2.69 -13.75
CA PHE A 112 -11.56 -3.66 -13.08
C PHE A 112 -11.62 -3.49 -11.57
N TYR A 113 -10.58 -2.96 -10.94
CA TYR A 113 -10.52 -2.81 -9.49
C TYR A 113 -9.70 -1.59 -9.13
N ARG A 114 -10.31 -0.63 -8.45
CA ARG A 114 -9.67 0.63 -8.06
C ARG A 114 -9.72 0.90 -6.56
N ASN A 115 -10.29 -0.02 -5.78
CA ASN A 115 -10.44 0.15 -4.33
C ASN A 115 -9.19 -0.28 -3.59
N VAL A 116 -8.10 0.41 -3.87
CA VAL A 116 -6.79 0.13 -3.32
C VAL A 116 -6.09 1.46 -3.05
N ASP A 117 -5.21 1.49 -2.06
CA ASP A 117 -4.39 2.66 -1.77
C ASP A 117 -3.07 2.22 -1.17
N HIS A 118 -2.18 3.20 -0.92
CA HIS A 118 -0.99 2.92 -0.14
C HIS A 118 -1.41 2.42 1.24
N GLY A 119 -0.72 1.41 1.74
CA GLY A 119 -1.10 0.74 2.97
C GLY A 119 -0.06 0.90 4.08
N TYR A 120 0.69 1.99 4.10
CA TYR A 120 1.64 2.27 5.17
C TYR A 120 0.93 2.72 6.44
N ALA A 121 -0.19 3.41 6.28
CA ALA A 121 -0.99 3.91 7.38
C ALA A 121 -2.45 3.51 7.19
N THR A 122 -3.17 3.32 8.29
CA THR A 122 -4.60 3.02 8.29
C THR A 122 -5.26 3.69 9.47
N THR A 123 -6.58 3.87 9.41
CA THR A 123 -7.32 4.45 10.52
C THR A 123 -7.49 3.43 11.65
N ILE A 124 -7.43 3.93 12.88
CA ILE A 124 -7.82 3.18 14.07
C ILE A 124 -9.29 3.50 14.33
N HIS A 125 -10.17 2.58 14.05
CA HIS A 125 -11.56 2.76 14.49
C HIS A 125 -12.27 1.42 14.56
N LYS A 126 -13.34 1.46 15.31
CA LYS A 126 -14.14 0.26 15.56
C LYS A 126 -15.36 0.23 14.69
#